data_6fac961fc5bcf9b72e69112858084294
#
_entry.id   6fac961fc5bcf9b72e69112858084294
#
_cell.length_a   1.000
_cell.length_b   1.000
_cell.length_c   1.000
_cell.angle_alpha   90.00
_cell.angle_beta   90.00
_cell.angle_gamma   90.00
#
_symmetry.space_group_name_H-M   'P 1'
#
loop_
_entity.id
_entity.type
_entity.pdbx_description
1 polymer ?
#
loop_
_entity_poly.entity_id
_entity_poly.type
_entity_poly.pdbx_seq_one_letter_code
_entity_poly.pdbx_strand_id
1 'polypeptide(L)'
;MIETFTGTTEGPDAAALRERARLSFDLDVDICIVGAGLAGLTVALEASRMGASVAVLEGRHVGWNASGHQLGTVMPGFGLPVGELIERIGFEDTKALWDLSKEGAAYVRANATEENIPGIALSEGALEVSNVDVGDQLISRLQMLAGDFETEVEGWQIDRVRSELKTDRYFHGVYFPRAFQIDGRKYVHGLAAMARRCGARIFEDTPVVSIDPSGIRKRIVTPSARLRASHIVLAGNIHLGAPLRRLSETLLPVWRYAGVTAPLGEQLAEAVGFRGSVTDTDGIDHFRIIEGDRLMWASPETTWAARPQRFAGAIARRIRTIFPKLGPVEISDTFGGAIGQTVHGMPQIGQLRKGLWVASGFGRQGLNTSAMAGQLIARSILWGDERWRLFSPFELVWAGGATGRVAGYVVGLWGRGSAAAAGALARHRERAQIQERVREARLAEANRQAGTRPAVRRPPPGQPPPRPVRPPRQPPPAKQASQAYPEPMPQAYQEPTPHDYQEQPLTRQEATQADQAQPHPEPPVPAGHREGEEAWRQG
;
A
#
# COMPACT_ATOMS: atom_id res chain seq x y z
N MET A 1 25.40 3.62 13.00
CA MET A 1 25.36 2.33 12.26
C MET A 1 24.01 1.71 12.52
N ILE A 2 23.17 1.51 11.49
CA ILE A 2 21.85 0.89 11.62
C ILE A 2 22.08 -0.59 11.41
N GLU A 3 22.20 -1.36 12.50
CA GLU A 3 22.33 -2.81 12.42
C GLU A 3 20.95 -3.44 12.22
N THR A 4 20.76 -4.11 11.09
CA THR A 4 19.65 -5.03 10.87
C THR A 4 20.12 -6.41 11.30
N PHE A 5 19.50 -6.96 12.35
CA PHE A 5 19.75 -8.33 12.76
C PHE A 5 19.04 -9.29 11.81
N THR A 6 19.79 -9.93 10.93
CA THR A 6 19.32 -11.06 10.14
C THR A 6 19.67 -12.33 10.90
N GLY A 7 18.66 -13.11 11.29
CA GLY A 7 18.85 -14.35 12.07
C GLY A 7 19.35 -15.57 11.28
N THR A 8 19.85 -15.39 10.05
CA THR A 8 20.43 -16.48 9.27
C THR A 8 21.95 -16.43 9.37
N THR A 9 22.53 -17.37 10.10
CA THR A 9 23.95 -17.72 10.00
C THR A 9 24.21 -18.23 8.59
N GLU A 10 24.83 -17.38 7.76
CA GLU A 10 25.33 -17.81 6.47
C GLU A 10 26.49 -18.79 6.71
N GLY A 11 26.51 -19.90 5.98
CA GLY A 11 27.57 -20.88 6.06
C GLY A 11 28.92 -20.29 5.59
N PRO A 12 30.05 -20.89 5.99
CA PRO A 12 31.41 -20.44 5.65
C PRO A 12 31.65 -20.28 4.13
N ASP A 13 30.97 -21.07 3.30
CA ASP A 13 31.06 -20.98 1.84
C ASP A 13 30.46 -19.69 1.27
N ALA A 14 29.43 -19.14 1.89
CA ALA A 14 28.80 -17.89 1.45
C ALA A 14 29.72 -16.68 1.68
N ALA A 15 30.49 -16.67 2.76
CA ALA A 15 31.48 -15.63 3.05
C ALA A 15 32.64 -15.67 2.05
N ALA A 16 33.14 -16.87 1.70
CA ALA A 16 34.22 -17.06 0.72
C ALA A 16 33.80 -16.66 -0.70
N LEU A 17 32.54 -16.94 -1.08
CA LEU A 17 31.98 -16.53 -2.39
C LEU A 17 31.85 -15.00 -2.47
N ARG A 18 31.48 -14.32 -1.39
CA ARG A 18 31.40 -12.86 -1.34
C ARG A 18 32.75 -12.18 -1.42
N GLU A 19 33.77 -12.73 -0.80
CA GLU A 19 35.12 -12.18 -0.91
C GLU A 19 35.64 -12.23 -2.36
N ARG A 20 35.28 -13.27 -3.12
CA ARG A 20 35.57 -13.36 -4.56
C ARG A 20 34.80 -12.35 -5.42
N ALA A 21 33.66 -11.87 -4.95
CA ALA A 21 32.81 -10.91 -5.66
C ALA A 21 33.09 -9.43 -5.31
N ARG A 22 34.10 -9.15 -4.47
CA ARG A 22 34.48 -7.77 -4.09
C ARG A 22 35.20 -7.08 -5.24
N LEU A 23 34.92 -5.79 -5.45
CA LEU A 23 35.64 -4.98 -6.43
C LEU A 23 37.05 -4.66 -5.93
N SER A 24 38.08 -5.19 -6.60
CA SER A 24 39.51 -5.04 -6.25
C SER A 24 40.35 -4.39 -7.36
N PHE A 25 39.74 -3.90 -8.43
CA PHE A 25 40.40 -3.28 -9.59
C PHE A 25 39.60 -2.10 -10.10
N ASP A 26 40.29 -1.13 -10.71
CA ASP A 26 39.65 0.04 -11.28
C ASP A 26 38.76 -0.34 -12.47
N LEU A 27 37.60 0.33 -12.60
CA LEU A 27 36.56 -0.05 -13.54
C LEU A 27 35.95 1.17 -14.23
N ASP A 28 35.63 0.99 -15.52
CA ASP A 28 34.94 1.98 -16.31
C ASP A 28 33.66 1.35 -16.91
N VAL A 29 32.48 1.95 -16.68
CA VAL A 29 31.18 1.44 -17.13
C VAL A 29 30.26 2.58 -17.57
N ASP A 30 29.16 2.25 -18.26
CA ASP A 30 28.15 3.24 -18.61
C ASP A 30 27.32 3.62 -17.39
N ILE A 31 26.91 2.64 -16.59
CA ILE A 31 26.04 2.83 -15.43
C ILE A 31 26.64 2.15 -14.19
N CYS A 32 26.85 2.93 -13.13
CA CYS A 32 27.16 2.41 -11.81
C CYS A 32 25.94 2.52 -10.90
N ILE A 33 25.57 1.43 -10.25
CA ILE A 33 24.43 1.35 -9.34
C ILE A 33 24.93 1.14 -7.93
N VAL A 34 24.50 1.96 -6.99
CA VAL A 34 24.83 1.87 -5.57
C VAL A 34 23.69 1.25 -4.82
N GLY A 35 23.84 -0.03 -4.43
CA GLY A 35 22.86 -0.85 -3.73
C GLY A 35 22.28 -1.97 -4.60
N ALA A 36 22.39 -3.22 -4.11
CA ALA A 36 21.86 -4.44 -4.72
C ALA A 36 20.52 -4.86 -4.09
N GLY A 37 19.63 -3.89 -3.86
CA GLY A 37 18.23 -4.13 -3.56
C GLY A 37 17.40 -4.29 -4.83
N LEU A 38 16.08 -4.47 -4.69
CA LEU A 38 15.16 -4.69 -5.83
C LEU A 38 15.26 -3.59 -6.89
N ALA A 39 15.26 -2.32 -6.51
CA ALA A 39 15.34 -1.21 -7.47
C ALA A 39 16.66 -1.22 -8.24
N GLY A 40 17.79 -1.33 -7.53
CA GLY A 40 19.12 -1.37 -8.15
C GLY A 40 19.30 -2.56 -9.08
N LEU A 41 18.84 -3.74 -8.67
CA LEU A 41 18.90 -4.95 -9.50
C LEU A 41 17.98 -4.89 -10.71
N THR A 42 16.81 -4.25 -10.60
CA THR A 42 15.94 -4.02 -11.76
C THR A 42 16.58 -3.07 -12.76
N VAL A 43 17.19 -1.96 -12.29
CA VAL A 43 17.99 -1.09 -13.18
C VAL A 43 19.09 -1.88 -13.84
N ALA A 44 19.83 -2.70 -13.08
CA ALA A 44 20.94 -3.49 -13.61
C ALA A 44 20.49 -4.48 -14.70
N LEU A 45 19.39 -5.20 -14.44
CA LEU A 45 18.83 -6.14 -15.39
C LEU A 45 18.38 -5.46 -16.68
N GLU A 46 17.57 -4.41 -16.57
CA GLU A 46 17.03 -3.72 -17.73
C GLU A 46 18.12 -3.01 -18.54
N ALA A 47 19.03 -2.28 -17.88
CA ALA A 47 20.10 -1.60 -18.58
C ALA A 47 21.04 -2.58 -19.28
N SER A 48 21.34 -3.73 -18.67
CA SER A 48 22.15 -4.77 -19.31
C SER A 48 21.44 -5.45 -20.47
N ARG A 49 20.11 -5.67 -20.37
CA ARG A 49 19.28 -6.14 -21.50
C ARG A 49 19.32 -5.18 -22.70
N MET A 50 19.46 -3.89 -22.43
CA MET A 50 19.58 -2.84 -23.45
C MET A 50 21.03 -2.63 -23.94
N GLY A 51 21.98 -3.48 -23.51
CA GLY A 51 23.36 -3.48 -23.98
C GLY A 51 24.32 -2.53 -23.26
N ALA A 52 23.90 -1.87 -22.18
CA ALA A 52 24.78 -1.01 -21.39
C ALA A 52 25.75 -1.86 -20.52
N SER A 53 26.97 -1.36 -20.35
CA SER A 53 27.90 -1.89 -19.37
C SER A 53 27.51 -1.42 -17.97
N VAL A 54 27.22 -2.38 -17.06
CA VAL A 54 26.65 -2.09 -15.74
C VAL A 54 27.49 -2.70 -14.64
N ALA A 55 27.75 -1.90 -13.58
CA ALA A 55 28.31 -2.38 -12.32
C ALA A 55 27.38 -2.02 -11.16
N VAL A 56 27.12 -2.99 -10.29
CA VAL A 56 26.38 -2.81 -9.04
C VAL A 56 27.37 -2.92 -7.88
N LEU A 57 27.38 -1.91 -7.00
CA LEU A 57 28.20 -1.88 -5.79
C LEU A 57 27.30 -2.04 -4.57
N GLU A 58 27.45 -3.13 -3.86
CA GLU A 58 26.68 -3.44 -2.65
C GLU A 58 27.62 -3.48 -1.43
N GLY A 59 27.26 -2.71 -0.42
CA GLY A 59 28.11 -2.60 0.79
C GLY A 59 28.09 -3.85 1.69
N ARG A 60 27.15 -4.73 1.49
CA ARG A 60 26.96 -6.00 2.19
C ARG A 60 26.79 -7.13 1.18
N HIS A 61 25.64 -7.80 1.18
CA HIS A 61 25.27 -8.82 0.20
C HIS A 61 23.93 -8.47 -0.47
N VAL A 62 23.66 -9.08 -1.61
CA VAL A 62 22.41 -8.92 -2.35
C VAL A 62 21.21 -9.14 -1.43
N GLY A 63 20.30 -8.16 -1.40
CA GLY A 63 19.05 -8.25 -0.67
C GLY A 63 19.16 -8.30 0.86
N TRP A 64 20.28 -7.96 1.46
CA TRP A 64 20.56 -8.13 2.91
C TRP A 64 19.59 -7.41 3.84
N ASN A 65 18.91 -6.36 3.38
CA ASN A 65 17.92 -5.61 4.15
C ASN A 65 16.48 -5.83 3.62
N ALA A 66 15.66 -4.80 3.56
CA ALA A 66 14.24 -4.84 3.22
C ALA A 66 13.93 -5.68 1.97
N SER A 67 14.77 -5.64 0.95
CA SER A 67 14.56 -6.39 -0.30
C SER A 67 14.54 -7.91 -0.12
N GLY A 68 15.35 -8.45 0.79
CA GLY A 68 15.37 -9.89 1.09
C GLY A 68 14.45 -10.29 2.25
N HIS A 69 13.82 -9.32 2.93
CA HIS A 69 12.97 -9.54 4.11
C HIS A 69 11.54 -9.02 3.89
N GLN A 70 11.06 -9.15 2.66
CA GLN A 70 9.73 -8.70 2.28
C GLN A 70 8.66 -9.72 2.64
N LEU A 71 7.43 -9.22 2.81
CA LEU A 71 6.26 -10.06 3.05
C LEU A 71 5.74 -10.72 1.76
N GLY A 72 6.19 -10.23 0.61
CA GLY A 72 6.01 -10.87 -0.68
C GLY A 72 4.74 -10.50 -1.43
N THR A 73 3.87 -9.66 -0.91
CA THR A 73 2.66 -9.21 -1.61
C THR A 73 3.00 -8.20 -2.70
N VAL A 74 2.48 -8.44 -3.90
CA VAL A 74 2.63 -7.59 -5.09
C VAL A 74 1.25 -7.17 -5.55
N MET A 75 1.00 -5.86 -5.55
CA MET A 75 -0.24 -5.25 -6.00
C MET A 75 0.04 -3.83 -6.50
N PRO A 76 -0.81 -3.25 -7.38
CA PRO A 76 -0.65 -1.87 -7.79
C PRO A 76 -0.87 -0.90 -6.63
N GLY A 77 -0.33 0.33 -6.78
CA GLY A 77 -0.49 1.41 -5.81
C GLY A 77 0.81 1.88 -5.19
N PHE A 78 0.66 2.86 -4.29
CA PHE A 78 1.73 3.53 -3.57
C PHE A 78 1.45 3.54 -2.06
N GLY A 79 2.38 4.08 -1.28
CA GLY A 79 2.18 4.28 0.16
C GLY A 79 1.16 5.39 0.47
N LEU A 80 0.94 6.31 -0.45
CA LEU A 80 -0.07 7.37 -0.37
C LEU A 80 -1.40 6.84 -0.94
N PRO A 81 -2.54 6.99 -0.24
CA PRO A 81 -3.86 6.63 -0.75
C PRO A 81 -4.19 7.38 -2.05
N VAL A 82 -4.88 6.71 -2.98
CA VAL A 82 -5.18 7.27 -4.30
C VAL A 82 -5.99 8.57 -4.24
N GLY A 83 -6.93 8.69 -3.29
CA GLY A 83 -7.70 9.94 -3.09
C GLY A 83 -6.80 11.12 -2.70
N GLU A 84 -5.87 10.92 -1.76
CA GLU A 84 -4.90 11.95 -1.37
C GLU A 84 -3.93 12.29 -2.52
N LEU A 85 -3.64 11.32 -3.39
CA LEU A 85 -2.81 11.54 -4.57
C LEU A 85 -3.53 12.44 -5.57
N ILE A 86 -4.83 12.21 -5.83
CA ILE A 86 -5.67 13.05 -6.69
C ILE A 86 -5.72 14.50 -6.16
N GLU A 87 -5.92 14.67 -4.85
CA GLU A 87 -5.93 15.99 -4.22
C GLU A 87 -4.61 16.75 -4.39
N ARG A 88 -3.49 16.04 -4.47
CA ARG A 88 -2.14 16.61 -4.51
C ARG A 88 -1.66 16.99 -5.90
N ILE A 89 -1.93 16.15 -6.89
CA ILE A 89 -1.37 16.30 -8.24
C ILE A 89 -2.43 16.26 -9.34
N GLY A 90 -3.70 16.13 -9.00
CA GLY A 90 -4.79 16.01 -9.96
C GLY A 90 -5.02 14.57 -10.46
N PHE A 91 -6.14 14.40 -11.15
CA PHE A 91 -6.62 13.08 -11.57
C PHE A 91 -5.73 12.45 -12.66
N GLU A 92 -5.36 13.20 -13.71
CA GLU A 92 -4.62 12.67 -14.87
C GLU A 92 -3.23 12.18 -14.48
N ASP A 93 -2.47 12.97 -13.70
CA ASP A 93 -1.15 12.58 -13.23
C ASP A 93 -1.24 11.40 -12.25
N THR A 94 -2.30 11.35 -11.44
CA THR A 94 -2.56 10.21 -10.55
C THR A 94 -2.84 8.94 -11.34
N LYS A 95 -3.64 9.02 -12.42
CA LYS A 95 -3.92 7.88 -13.31
C LYS A 95 -2.64 7.39 -13.97
N ALA A 96 -1.83 8.30 -14.50
CA ALA A 96 -0.54 7.96 -15.09
C ALA A 96 0.41 7.28 -14.09
N LEU A 97 0.49 7.76 -12.85
CA LEU A 97 1.26 7.11 -11.78
C LEU A 97 0.69 5.73 -11.41
N TRP A 98 -0.64 5.62 -11.34
CA TRP A 98 -1.28 4.34 -11.04
C TRP A 98 -0.97 3.29 -12.12
N ASP A 99 -1.01 3.68 -13.39
CA ASP A 99 -0.65 2.81 -14.51
C ASP A 99 0.82 2.38 -14.46
N LEU A 100 1.73 3.29 -14.12
CA LEU A 100 3.12 2.93 -13.84
C LEU A 100 3.24 1.90 -12.71
N SER A 101 2.42 2.01 -11.66
CA SER A 101 2.41 1.04 -10.56
C SER A 101 1.90 -0.34 -11.01
N LYS A 102 0.93 -0.39 -11.93
CA LYS A 102 0.46 -1.63 -12.59
C LYS A 102 1.57 -2.24 -13.47
N GLU A 103 2.30 -1.41 -14.25
CA GLU A 103 3.47 -1.87 -15.01
C GLU A 103 4.52 -2.52 -14.09
N GLY A 104 4.79 -1.94 -12.92
CA GLY A 104 5.71 -2.50 -11.94
C GLY A 104 5.26 -3.86 -11.41
N ALA A 105 3.98 -4.03 -11.09
CA ALA A 105 3.43 -5.31 -10.65
C ALA A 105 3.49 -6.36 -11.78
N ALA A 106 3.15 -5.98 -13.01
CA ALA A 106 3.24 -6.85 -14.19
C ALA A 106 4.68 -7.29 -14.46
N TYR A 107 5.65 -6.38 -14.29
CA TYR A 107 7.07 -6.71 -14.42
C TYR A 107 7.53 -7.76 -13.41
N VAL A 108 7.12 -7.62 -12.14
CA VAL A 108 7.44 -8.63 -11.12
C VAL A 108 6.87 -9.99 -11.53
N ARG A 109 5.61 -10.04 -11.98
CA ARG A 109 4.96 -11.27 -12.43
C ARG A 109 5.70 -11.90 -13.63
N ALA A 110 6.05 -11.10 -14.63
CA ALA A 110 6.75 -11.57 -15.83
C ALA A 110 8.14 -12.16 -15.55
N ASN A 111 8.82 -11.68 -14.50
CA ASN A 111 10.14 -12.18 -14.12
C ASN A 111 10.09 -13.29 -13.04
N ALA A 112 8.99 -13.40 -12.29
CA ALA A 112 8.82 -14.41 -11.25
C ALA A 112 8.26 -15.73 -11.82
N THR A 113 8.97 -16.32 -12.76
CA THR A 113 8.64 -17.60 -13.39
C THR A 113 9.65 -18.67 -12.98
N GLU A 114 9.25 -19.94 -13.03
CA GLU A 114 10.13 -21.07 -12.71
C GLU A 114 11.38 -21.11 -13.60
N GLU A 115 11.22 -20.72 -14.88
CA GLU A 115 12.34 -20.64 -15.83
C GLU A 115 13.40 -19.60 -15.41
N ASN A 116 12.95 -18.45 -14.94
CA ASN A 116 13.83 -17.36 -14.52
C ASN A 116 14.41 -17.58 -13.12
N ILE A 117 13.58 -18.08 -12.20
CA ILE A 117 13.86 -18.19 -10.76
C ILE A 117 13.36 -19.56 -10.26
N PRO A 118 14.20 -20.57 -10.25
CA PRO A 118 13.83 -21.91 -9.82
C PRO A 118 13.25 -21.95 -8.41
N GLY A 119 12.17 -22.69 -8.25
CA GLY A 119 11.46 -22.87 -6.99
C GLY A 119 10.68 -21.62 -6.53
N ILE A 120 10.47 -20.62 -7.40
CA ILE A 120 9.56 -19.53 -7.10
C ILE A 120 8.11 -19.96 -7.39
N ALA A 121 7.25 -19.77 -6.43
CA ALA A 121 5.81 -20.02 -6.59
C ALA A 121 5.04 -18.72 -6.43
N LEU A 122 4.02 -18.51 -7.26
CA LEU A 122 3.07 -17.42 -7.12
C LEU A 122 1.80 -17.95 -6.45
N SER A 123 1.27 -17.20 -5.50
CA SER A 123 -0.06 -17.42 -4.93
C SER A 123 -0.92 -16.19 -5.24
N GLU A 124 -2.11 -16.41 -5.79
CA GLU A 124 -2.96 -15.33 -6.30
C GLU A 124 -3.82 -14.69 -5.19
N GLY A 125 -4.19 -13.44 -5.42
CA GLY A 125 -5.15 -12.68 -4.64
C GLY A 125 -4.56 -11.97 -3.44
N ALA A 126 -5.05 -10.75 -3.20
CA ALA A 126 -4.81 -10.01 -1.97
C ALA A 126 -6.13 -9.41 -1.48
N LEU A 127 -6.35 -9.42 -0.18
CA LEU A 127 -7.54 -8.90 0.46
C LEU A 127 -7.16 -7.79 1.44
N GLU A 128 -7.61 -6.58 1.19
CA GLU A 128 -7.57 -5.50 2.17
C GLU A 128 -8.86 -5.50 2.97
N VAL A 129 -8.76 -5.57 4.30
CA VAL A 129 -9.91 -5.65 5.20
C VAL A 129 -10.01 -4.46 6.13
N SER A 130 -11.22 -4.06 6.50
CA SER A 130 -11.46 -3.00 7.47
C SER A 130 -11.70 -3.56 8.87
N ASN A 131 -11.19 -2.87 9.88
CA ASN A 131 -11.44 -3.12 11.29
C ASN A 131 -12.74 -2.50 11.80
N VAL A 132 -13.39 -1.68 10.97
CA VAL A 132 -14.64 -0.96 11.26
C VAL A 132 -15.60 -1.11 10.08
N ASP A 133 -16.90 -0.87 10.33
CA ASP A 133 -17.90 -0.86 9.27
C ASP A 133 -17.76 0.44 8.45
N VAL A 134 -17.37 0.30 7.18
CA VAL A 134 -17.10 1.41 6.23
C VAL A 134 -17.81 1.19 4.89
N GLY A 135 -19.00 0.58 4.92
CA GLY A 135 -19.71 0.16 3.71
C GLY A 135 -19.79 1.21 2.60
N ASP A 136 -20.20 2.44 2.92
CA ASP A 136 -20.32 3.52 1.91
C ASP A 136 -18.96 3.96 1.35
N GLN A 137 -17.94 4.07 2.20
CA GLN A 137 -16.57 4.41 1.76
C GLN A 137 -15.98 3.32 0.88
N LEU A 138 -16.31 2.07 1.16
CA LEU A 138 -15.89 0.94 0.34
C LEU A 138 -16.47 1.03 -1.07
N ILE A 139 -17.76 1.35 -1.21
CA ILE A 139 -18.44 1.48 -2.51
C ILE A 139 -17.74 2.57 -3.34
N SER A 140 -17.53 3.75 -2.76
CA SER A 140 -16.85 4.84 -3.45
C SER A 140 -15.43 4.47 -3.89
N ARG A 141 -14.68 3.77 -3.03
CA ARG A 141 -13.34 3.28 -3.37
C ARG A 141 -13.37 2.24 -4.49
N LEU A 142 -14.32 1.32 -4.49
CA LEU A 142 -14.48 0.31 -5.55
C LEU A 142 -14.82 0.96 -6.89
N GLN A 143 -15.75 1.91 -6.90
CA GLN A 143 -16.13 2.65 -8.11
C GLN A 143 -14.93 3.37 -8.70
N MET A 144 -14.14 4.05 -7.87
CA MET A 144 -12.91 4.72 -8.29
C MET A 144 -11.90 3.72 -8.86
N LEU A 145 -11.55 2.66 -8.13
CA LEU A 145 -10.53 1.69 -8.57
C LEU A 145 -10.95 0.94 -9.84
N ALA A 146 -12.20 0.50 -9.93
CA ALA A 146 -12.69 -0.25 -11.08
C ALA A 146 -12.99 0.65 -12.28
N GLY A 147 -13.66 1.80 -12.06
CA GLY A 147 -14.09 2.70 -13.14
C GLY A 147 -12.94 3.60 -13.61
N ASP A 148 -12.38 4.40 -12.72
CA ASP A 148 -11.44 5.45 -13.08
C ASP A 148 -10.02 4.92 -13.32
N PHE A 149 -9.58 3.96 -12.51
CA PHE A 149 -8.23 3.38 -12.55
C PHE A 149 -8.16 2.01 -13.24
N GLU A 150 -9.25 1.52 -13.81
CA GLU A 150 -9.31 0.28 -14.59
C GLU A 150 -8.59 -0.88 -13.86
N THR A 151 -8.84 -0.99 -12.56
CA THR A 151 -8.22 -2.00 -11.70
C THR A 151 -9.26 -3.07 -11.36
N GLU A 152 -8.96 -4.32 -11.65
CA GLU A 152 -9.84 -5.44 -11.31
C GLU A 152 -9.90 -5.60 -9.80
N VAL A 153 -11.07 -5.30 -9.21
CA VAL A 153 -11.30 -5.40 -7.76
C VAL A 153 -12.72 -5.89 -7.48
N GLU A 154 -12.89 -6.59 -6.36
CA GLU A 154 -14.19 -7.02 -5.85
C GLU A 154 -14.42 -6.47 -4.45
N GLY A 155 -15.63 -5.97 -4.20
CA GLY A 155 -16.08 -5.63 -2.85
C GLY A 155 -16.58 -6.86 -2.11
N TRP A 156 -15.93 -7.20 -1.01
CA TRP A 156 -16.40 -8.28 -0.14
C TRP A 156 -17.17 -7.71 1.05
N GLN A 157 -18.44 -8.09 1.14
CA GLN A 157 -19.27 -7.76 2.29
C GLN A 157 -18.84 -8.55 3.52
N ILE A 158 -19.28 -8.09 4.68
CA ILE A 158 -18.91 -8.62 6.00
C ILE A 158 -19.08 -10.15 6.09
N ASP A 159 -20.17 -10.69 5.58
CA ASP A 159 -20.45 -12.14 5.66
C ASP A 159 -19.43 -12.93 4.82
N ARG A 160 -19.07 -12.44 3.62
CA ARG A 160 -18.05 -13.08 2.77
C ARG A 160 -16.67 -12.99 3.41
N VAL A 161 -16.27 -11.82 3.92
CA VAL A 161 -14.98 -11.65 4.62
C VAL A 161 -14.87 -12.62 5.79
N ARG A 162 -15.93 -12.75 6.60
CA ARG A 162 -15.94 -13.61 7.77
C ARG A 162 -15.99 -15.10 7.43
N SER A 163 -16.72 -15.48 6.39
CA SER A 163 -16.75 -16.87 5.93
C SER A 163 -15.40 -17.32 5.38
N GLU A 164 -14.74 -16.49 4.57
CA GLU A 164 -13.46 -16.80 3.97
C GLU A 164 -12.30 -16.77 4.99
N LEU A 165 -12.26 -15.75 5.85
CA LEU A 165 -11.22 -15.64 6.87
C LEU A 165 -11.52 -16.45 8.14
N LYS A 166 -12.76 -16.93 8.30
CA LYS A 166 -13.23 -17.69 9.47
C LYS A 166 -12.98 -16.99 10.82
N THR A 167 -13.10 -15.66 10.82
CA THR A 167 -12.95 -14.78 11.99
C THR A 167 -13.98 -13.66 11.94
N ASP A 168 -14.47 -13.24 13.11
CA ASP A 168 -15.38 -12.10 13.28
C ASP A 168 -14.65 -10.76 13.43
N ARG A 169 -13.32 -10.79 13.28
CA ARG A 169 -12.46 -9.63 13.56
C ARG A 169 -12.67 -8.48 12.57
N TYR A 170 -12.89 -8.79 11.31
CA TYR A 170 -12.95 -7.84 10.22
C TYR A 170 -14.39 -7.65 9.71
N PHE A 171 -14.62 -6.52 9.05
CA PHE A 171 -15.90 -6.15 8.48
C PHE A 171 -15.92 -6.35 6.96
N HIS A 172 -15.68 -5.29 6.21
CA HIS A 172 -15.68 -5.31 4.76
C HIS A 172 -14.27 -5.44 4.19
N GLY A 173 -14.14 -5.77 2.91
CA GLY A 173 -12.85 -5.85 2.25
C GLY A 173 -12.89 -5.50 0.77
N VAL A 174 -11.74 -5.10 0.24
CA VAL A 174 -11.44 -4.99 -1.18
C VAL A 174 -10.54 -6.16 -1.56
N TYR A 175 -11.02 -7.01 -2.42
CA TYR A 175 -10.26 -8.12 -2.97
C TYR A 175 -9.65 -7.73 -4.32
N PHE A 176 -8.36 -7.97 -4.48
CA PHE A 176 -7.58 -7.74 -5.69
C PHE A 176 -7.20 -9.09 -6.29
N PRO A 177 -7.98 -9.61 -7.27
CA PRO A 177 -7.75 -10.94 -7.84
C PRO A 177 -6.41 -11.04 -8.58
N ARG A 178 -5.94 -9.95 -9.20
CA ARG A 178 -4.66 -9.89 -9.92
C ARG A 178 -3.44 -9.61 -9.05
N ALA A 179 -3.64 -9.26 -7.79
CA ALA A 179 -2.55 -9.23 -6.84
C ALA A 179 -2.03 -10.65 -6.57
N PHE A 180 -0.78 -10.77 -6.20
CA PHE A 180 -0.17 -12.07 -5.94
C PHE A 180 0.91 -11.97 -4.87
N GLN A 181 1.38 -13.12 -4.41
CA GLN A 181 2.48 -13.21 -3.47
C GLN A 181 3.59 -14.07 -4.04
N ILE A 182 4.81 -13.71 -3.67
CA ILE A 182 6.03 -14.42 -4.02
C ILE A 182 6.94 -14.55 -2.78
N ASP A 183 7.92 -15.43 -2.85
CA ASP A 183 9.06 -15.39 -1.95
C ASP A 183 9.98 -14.22 -2.35
N GLY A 184 9.95 -13.13 -1.57
CA GLY A 184 10.74 -11.93 -1.85
C GLY A 184 12.25 -12.15 -1.80
N ARG A 185 12.72 -13.10 -1.00
CA ARG A 185 14.15 -13.46 -0.92
C ARG A 185 14.59 -14.20 -2.18
N LYS A 186 13.82 -15.21 -2.61
CA LYS A 186 14.09 -15.89 -3.88
C LYS A 186 14.05 -14.91 -5.05
N TYR A 187 13.07 -14.00 -5.06
CA TYR A 187 12.93 -13.02 -6.12
C TYR A 187 14.14 -12.07 -6.23
N VAL A 188 14.64 -11.51 -5.13
CA VAL A 188 15.79 -10.59 -5.19
C VAL A 188 17.08 -11.30 -5.63
N HIS A 189 17.30 -12.54 -5.19
CA HIS A 189 18.44 -13.35 -5.65
C HIS A 189 18.29 -13.78 -7.12
N GLY A 190 17.07 -14.12 -7.54
CA GLY A 190 16.75 -14.40 -8.93
C GLY A 190 17.01 -13.21 -9.85
N LEU A 191 16.60 -11.99 -9.46
CA LEU A 191 16.92 -10.77 -10.21
C LEU A 191 18.43 -10.57 -10.35
N ALA A 192 19.19 -10.79 -9.28
CA ALA A 192 20.64 -10.68 -9.33
C ALA A 192 21.25 -11.70 -10.29
N ALA A 193 20.76 -12.94 -10.28
CA ALA A 193 21.20 -13.98 -11.23
C ALA A 193 20.85 -13.62 -12.68
N MET A 194 19.64 -13.11 -12.93
CA MET A 194 19.21 -12.64 -14.25
C MET A 194 20.09 -11.48 -14.73
N ALA A 195 20.34 -10.49 -13.88
CA ALA A 195 21.20 -9.35 -14.22
C ALA A 195 22.63 -9.80 -14.58
N ARG A 196 23.21 -10.75 -13.81
CA ARG A 196 24.52 -11.35 -14.13
C ARG A 196 24.51 -12.08 -15.46
N ARG A 197 23.47 -12.86 -15.77
CA ARG A 197 23.33 -13.52 -17.09
C ARG A 197 23.27 -12.53 -18.26
N CYS A 198 22.70 -11.33 -18.01
CA CYS A 198 22.66 -10.25 -19.00
C CYS A 198 23.94 -9.39 -19.03
N GLY A 199 24.98 -9.74 -18.26
CA GLY A 199 26.28 -9.08 -18.29
C GLY A 199 26.52 -8.01 -17.18
N ALA A 200 25.56 -7.79 -16.28
CA ALA A 200 25.79 -6.92 -15.13
C ALA A 200 26.84 -7.53 -14.17
N ARG A 201 27.77 -6.70 -13.74
CA ARG A 201 28.77 -7.08 -12.72
C ARG A 201 28.31 -6.62 -11.35
N ILE A 202 28.06 -7.55 -10.44
CA ILE A 202 27.59 -7.27 -9.08
C ILE A 202 28.72 -7.56 -8.10
N PHE A 203 29.14 -6.52 -7.38
CA PHE A 203 30.21 -6.57 -6.37
C PHE A 203 29.60 -6.40 -4.98
N GLU A 204 29.71 -7.44 -4.17
CA GLU A 204 29.28 -7.48 -2.76
C GLU A 204 30.43 -7.08 -1.84
N ASP A 205 30.16 -6.80 -0.57
CA ASP A 205 31.13 -6.28 0.40
C ASP A 205 31.98 -5.12 -0.15
N THR A 206 31.37 -4.30 -1.01
CA THR A 206 32.00 -3.19 -1.73
C THR A 206 31.29 -1.87 -1.37
N PRO A 207 31.49 -1.35 -0.15
CA PRO A 207 30.86 -0.10 0.25
C PRO A 207 31.41 1.08 -0.54
N VAL A 208 30.54 1.98 -0.95
CA VAL A 208 30.92 3.25 -1.57
C VAL A 208 31.37 4.23 -0.48
N VAL A 209 32.58 4.76 -0.61
CA VAL A 209 33.18 5.70 0.35
C VAL A 209 32.89 7.14 -0.05
N SER A 210 33.02 7.45 -1.35
CA SER A 210 32.72 8.80 -1.86
C SER A 210 32.23 8.74 -3.30
N ILE A 211 31.48 9.77 -3.68
CA ILE A 211 30.94 9.97 -5.03
C ILE A 211 31.26 11.41 -5.45
N ASP A 212 31.99 11.56 -6.55
CA ASP A 212 32.13 12.83 -7.26
C ASP A 212 31.24 12.80 -8.50
N PRO A 213 30.08 13.47 -8.47
CA PRO A 213 29.13 13.47 -9.57
C PRO A 213 29.46 14.49 -10.66
N SER A 214 30.59 15.17 -10.58
CA SER A 214 31.00 16.19 -11.55
C SER A 214 31.55 15.59 -12.85
N GLY A 215 31.54 16.38 -13.91
CA GLY A 215 32.07 15.98 -15.20
C GLY A 215 31.20 14.98 -15.98
N ILE A 216 31.68 14.59 -17.16
CA ILE A 216 30.99 13.62 -18.05
C ILE A 216 31.07 12.23 -17.44
N ARG A 217 32.25 11.82 -16.96
CA ARG A 217 32.49 10.55 -16.25
C ARG A 217 32.55 10.85 -14.76
N LYS A 218 31.54 10.41 -14.02
CA LYS A 218 31.46 10.51 -12.56
C LYS A 218 32.42 9.55 -11.92
N ARG A 219 32.91 9.87 -10.72
CA ARG A 219 33.89 9.05 -10.00
C ARG A 219 33.28 8.50 -8.73
N ILE A 220 33.47 7.22 -8.52
CA ILE A 220 33.06 6.50 -7.33
C ILE A 220 34.29 5.87 -6.71
N VAL A 221 34.46 6.01 -5.40
CA VAL A 221 35.58 5.44 -4.64
C VAL A 221 35.05 4.39 -3.68
N THR A 222 35.66 3.24 -3.72
CA THR A 222 35.52 2.14 -2.74
C THR A 222 36.80 1.98 -1.95
N PRO A 223 36.87 1.19 -0.89
CA PRO A 223 38.12 0.96 -0.13
C PRO A 223 39.25 0.39 -0.98
N SER A 224 38.94 -0.38 -2.03
CA SER A 224 39.94 -1.16 -2.79
C SER A 224 40.04 -0.76 -4.27
N ALA A 225 39.17 0.11 -4.78
CA ALA A 225 39.11 0.41 -6.21
C ALA A 225 38.42 1.76 -6.48
N ARG A 226 38.63 2.26 -7.70
CA ARG A 226 37.95 3.45 -8.24
C ARG A 226 37.10 3.02 -9.43
N LEU A 227 35.88 3.58 -9.53
CA LEU A 227 35.00 3.34 -10.65
C LEU A 227 34.62 4.65 -11.32
N ARG A 228 34.56 4.64 -12.65
CA ARG A 228 34.05 5.75 -13.45
C ARG A 228 32.80 5.33 -14.20
N ALA A 229 31.79 6.20 -14.23
CA ALA A 229 30.53 5.90 -14.92
C ALA A 229 29.95 7.17 -15.59
N SER A 230 29.23 7.00 -16.68
CA SER A 230 28.44 8.08 -17.29
C SER A 230 27.24 8.43 -16.43
N HIS A 231 26.63 7.40 -15.83
CA HIS A 231 25.46 7.54 -14.96
C HIS A 231 25.69 6.80 -13.64
N ILE A 232 25.21 7.41 -12.56
CA ILE A 232 25.16 6.78 -11.23
C ILE A 232 23.71 6.68 -10.82
N VAL A 233 23.28 5.50 -10.32
CA VAL A 233 21.95 5.27 -9.75
C VAL A 233 22.09 4.97 -8.27
N LEU A 234 21.50 5.81 -7.43
CA LEU A 234 21.50 5.72 -5.98
C LEU A 234 20.30 4.90 -5.52
N ALA A 235 20.50 3.60 -5.27
CA ALA A 235 19.48 2.64 -4.87
C ALA A 235 19.71 2.05 -3.47
N GLY A 236 20.57 2.68 -2.67
CA GLY A 236 20.92 2.23 -1.29
C GLY A 236 19.89 2.63 -0.23
N ASN A 237 18.83 3.37 -0.59
CA ASN A 237 17.74 3.77 0.31
C ASN A 237 18.29 4.47 1.56
N ILE A 238 17.89 4.07 2.79
CA ILE A 238 18.36 4.61 4.06
C ILE A 238 19.85 4.31 4.35
N HIS A 239 20.49 3.48 3.54
CA HIS A 239 21.88 3.02 3.74
C HIS A 239 22.90 3.73 2.84
N LEU A 240 22.53 4.81 2.17
CA LEU A 240 23.47 5.60 1.35
C LEU A 240 24.59 6.25 2.16
N GLY A 241 24.43 6.36 3.48
CA GLY A 241 25.48 6.69 4.43
C GLY A 241 26.11 8.08 4.25
N ALA A 242 27.38 8.19 4.70
CA ALA A 242 28.13 9.45 4.71
C ALA A 242 28.27 10.12 3.32
N PRO A 243 28.49 9.39 2.20
CA PRO A 243 28.65 10.01 0.89
C PRO A 243 27.44 10.84 0.45
N LEU A 244 26.24 10.51 0.94
CA LEU A 244 24.98 11.14 0.55
C LEU A 244 24.02 11.31 1.74
N ARG A 245 24.58 11.78 2.85
CA ARG A 245 23.85 11.94 4.12
C ARG A 245 22.56 12.74 3.97
N ARG A 246 22.60 13.87 3.23
CA ARG A 246 21.41 14.70 3.01
C ARG A 246 20.27 13.93 2.33
N LEU A 247 20.58 13.03 1.40
CA LEU A 247 19.57 12.20 0.74
C LEU A 247 19.03 11.11 1.71
N SER A 248 19.88 10.47 2.48
CA SER A 248 19.40 9.49 3.47
C SER A 248 18.58 10.11 4.60
N GLU A 249 18.79 11.40 4.91
CA GLU A 249 18.01 12.15 5.91
C GLU A 249 16.60 12.57 5.41
N THR A 250 16.30 12.41 4.14
CA THR A 250 14.92 12.58 3.60
C THR A 250 14.03 11.36 3.82
N LEU A 251 14.59 10.29 4.39
CA LEU A 251 13.90 9.05 4.64
C LEU A 251 13.80 8.78 6.15
N LEU A 252 12.60 8.49 6.60
CA LEU A 252 12.36 7.94 7.94
C LEU A 252 12.63 6.43 7.89
N PRO A 253 13.60 5.91 8.62
CA PRO A 253 13.79 4.47 8.74
C PRO A 253 12.67 3.88 9.61
N VAL A 254 11.95 2.92 9.03
CA VAL A 254 10.87 2.18 9.69
C VAL A 254 11.18 0.69 9.61
N TRP A 255 11.16 0.01 10.74
CA TRP A 255 11.39 -1.43 10.84
C TRP A 255 10.07 -2.16 10.88
N ARG A 256 9.99 -3.23 10.11
CA ARG A 256 8.91 -4.20 10.19
C ARG A 256 9.50 -5.59 10.39
N TYR A 257 8.90 -6.33 11.30
CA TYR A 257 9.31 -7.68 11.65
C TYR A 257 8.21 -8.66 11.30
N ALA A 258 8.57 -9.88 10.96
CA ALA A 258 7.62 -10.96 10.72
C ALA A 258 8.00 -12.20 11.50
N GLY A 259 7.01 -12.98 11.84
CA GLY A 259 7.15 -14.33 12.39
C GLY A 259 6.49 -15.35 11.48
N VAL A 260 7.08 -16.51 11.39
CA VAL A 260 6.55 -17.67 10.69
C VAL A 260 6.26 -18.75 11.74
N THR A 261 5.07 -19.31 11.67
CA THR A 261 4.70 -20.40 12.60
C THR A 261 5.44 -21.68 12.26
N ALA A 262 5.59 -22.58 13.22
CA ALA A 262 5.79 -23.99 12.93
C ALA A 262 4.65 -24.51 12.02
N PRO A 263 4.82 -25.64 11.31
CA PRO A 263 3.76 -26.22 10.51
C PRO A 263 2.49 -26.44 11.35
N LEU A 264 1.35 -25.96 10.86
CA LEU A 264 0.05 -26.03 11.54
C LEU A 264 -0.84 -27.16 10.98
N GLY A 265 -0.44 -27.76 9.85
CA GLY A 265 -1.15 -28.86 9.21
C GLY A 265 -2.61 -28.51 8.87
N GLU A 266 -3.50 -29.47 9.07
CA GLU A 266 -4.93 -29.35 8.76
C GLU A 266 -5.63 -28.25 9.57
N GLN A 267 -5.16 -27.96 10.79
CA GLN A 267 -5.73 -26.91 11.64
C GLN A 267 -5.70 -25.54 10.97
N LEU A 268 -4.68 -25.26 10.13
CA LEU A 268 -4.62 -24.01 9.41
C LEU A 268 -5.74 -23.91 8.37
N ALA A 269 -6.02 -24.97 7.62
CA ALA A 269 -7.09 -24.99 6.63
C ALA A 269 -8.48 -24.88 7.27
N GLU A 270 -8.64 -25.42 8.48
CA GLU A 270 -9.88 -25.27 9.26
C GLU A 270 -10.06 -23.85 9.79
N ALA A 271 -8.97 -23.18 10.17
CA ALA A 271 -9.00 -21.85 10.78
C ALA A 271 -9.00 -20.70 9.77
N VAL A 272 -8.39 -20.86 8.57
CA VAL A 272 -8.25 -19.84 7.55
C VAL A 272 -8.58 -20.42 6.18
N GLY A 273 -9.68 -19.97 5.57
CA GLY A 273 -10.10 -20.42 4.23
C GLY A 273 -9.33 -19.72 3.10
N PHE A 274 -9.06 -18.44 3.26
CA PHE A 274 -8.44 -17.60 2.23
C PHE A 274 -6.93 -17.87 2.11
N ARG A 275 -6.47 -18.09 0.87
CA ARG A 275 -5.08 -18.45 0.57
C ARG A 275 -4.21 -17.28 0.13
N GLY A 276 -4.81 -16.15 -0.25
CA GLY A 276 -4.10 -14.92 -0.61
C GLY A 276 -3.50 -14.20 0.62
N SER A 277 -2.88 -13.05 0.38
CA SER A 277 -2.44 -12.18 1.48
C SER A 277 -3.58 -11.35 2.01
N VAL A 278 -3.57 -11.10 3.31
CA VAL A 278 -4.53 -10.24 3.99
C VAL A 278 -3.79 -9.09 4.64
N THR A 279 -4.29 -7.86 4.42
CA THR A 279 -3.77 -6.66 5.08
C THR A 279 -4.96 -5.86 5.61
N ASP A 280 -4.90 -5.38 6.85
CA ASP A 280 -5.92 -4.46 7.33
C ASP A 280 -5.62 -3.01 6.89
N THR A 281 -6.66 -2.18 6.82
CA THR A 281 -6.56 -0.77 6.40
C THR A 281 -5.67 0.06 7.34
N ASP A 282 -5.53 -0.36 8.59
CA ASP A 282 -4.68 0.31 9.58
C ASP A 282 -3.20 -0.12 9.49
N GLY A 283 -2.90 -1.15 8.68
CA GLY A 283 -1.57 -1.72 8.49
C GLY A 283 -0.99 -2.41 9.73
N ILE A 284 -1.85 -2.80 10.66
CA ILE A 284 -1.48 -3.53 11.89
C ILE A 284 -1.32 -5.01 11.57
N ASP A 285 -2.31 -5.58 10.88
CA ASP A 285 -2.33 -6.98 10.49
C ASP A 285 -1.90 -7.11 9.03
N HIS A 286 -0.89 -7.90 8.79
CA HIS A 286 -0.53 -8.36 7.46
C HIS A 286 -0.07 -9.80 7.57
N PHE A 287 -0.79 -10.70 6.93
CA PHE A 287 -0.49 -12.13 7.01
C PHE A 287 -0.80 -12.85 5.70
N ARG A 288 -0.15 -13.98 5.52
CA ARG A 288 -0.41 -14.92 4.43
C ARG A 288 0.00 -16.35 4.82
N ILE A 289 -0.54 -17.32 4.12
CA ILE A 289 -0.12 -18.71 4.23
C ILE A 289 1.11 -18.91 3.32
N ILE A 290 2.14 -19.55 3.84
CA ILE A 290 3.33 -19.96 3.11
C ILE A 290 3.54 -21.46 3.26
N GLU A 291 4.25 -22.09 2.31
CA GLU A 291 4.55 -23.52 2.29
C GLU A 291 3.32 -24.43 2.47
N GLY A 292 2.11 -23.88 2.29
CA GLY A 292 0.85 -24.60 2.36
C GLY A 292 0.25 -24.72 3.76
N ASP A 293 1.04 -24.81 4.82
CA ASP A 293 0.61 -25.10 6.19
C ASP A 293 1.22 -24.19 7.27
N ARG A 294 1.96 -23.15 6.90
CA ARG A 294 2.53 -22.18 7.83
C ARG A 294 1.90 -20.81 7.65
N LEU A 295 1.75 -20.08 8.73
CA LEU A 295 1.25 -18.72 8.72
C LEU A 295 2.40 -17.75 8.96
N MET A 296 2.65 -16.86 7.99
CA MET A 296 3.54 -15.72 8.15
C MET A 296 2.73 -14.50 8.58
N TRP A 297 3.18 -13.83 9.64
CA TRP A 297 2.51 -12.66 10.20
C TRP A 297 3.48 -11.54 10.50
N ALA A 298 3.18 -10.32 10.03
CA ALA A 298 3.99 -9.15 10.32
C ALA A 298 3.58 -8.47 11.62
N SER A 299 4.59 -7.94 12.33
CA SER A 299 4.38 -7.04 13.46
C SER A 299 3.94 -5.64 12.99
N PRO A 300 3.37 -4.84 13.87
CA PRO A 300 3.28 -3.40 13.64
C PRO A 300 4.66 -2.78 13.41
N GLU A 301 4.70 -1.70 12.66
CA GLU A 301 5.93 -0.95 12.36
C GLU A 301 6.47 -0.22 13.57
N THR A 302 7.81 -0.05 13.60
CA THR A 302 8.52 0.73 14.62
C THR A 302 9.64 1.56 13.99
N THR A 303 9.96 2.69 14.56
CA THR A 303 11.06 3.56 14.10
C THR A 303 12.40 3.22 14.76
N TRP A 304 12.46 2.15 15.55
CA TRP A 304 13.67 1.69 16.25
C TRP A 304 14.02 0.26 15.88
N ALA A 305 15.31 0.02 15.66
CA ALA A 305 15.82 -1.32 15.43
C ALA A 305 15.66 -2.20 16.67
N ALA A 306 15.25 -3.45 16.47
CA ALA A 306 15.15 -4.45 17.52
C ALA A 306 15.51 -5.84 16.97
N ARG A 307 15.80 -6.77 17.86
CA ARG A 307 15.98 -8.18 17.47
C ARG A 307 14.61 -8.77 17.08
N PRO A 308 14.48 -9.42 15.91
CA PRO A 308 13.21 -9.97 15.44
C PRO A 308 12.53 -10.90 16.45
N GLN A 309 13.29 -11.71 17.18
CA GLN A 309 12.80 -12.67 18.18
C GLN A 309 11.95 -12.03 19.29
N ARG A 310 12.18 -10.73 19.59
CA ARG A 310 11.39 -10.00 20.59
C ARG A 310 9.90 -9.90 20.21
N PHE A 311 9.58 -10.02 18.93
CA PHE A 311 8.22 -9.89 18.42
C PHE A 311 7.47 -11.24 18.37
N ALA A 312 8.17 -12.37 18.46
CA ALA A 312 7.57 -13.71 18.34
C ALA A 312 6.35 -13.90 19.27
N GLY A 313 6.50 -13.60 20.56
CA GLY A 313 5.40 -13.74 21.53
C GLY A 313 4.23 -12.77 21.29
N ALA A 314 4.48 -11.57 20.76
CA ALA A 314 3.42 -10.63 20.40
C ALA A 314 2.66 -11.10 19.15
N ILE A 315 3.39 -11.59 18.15
CA ILE A 315 2.83 -12.17 16.92
C ILE A 315 1.97 -13.39 17.25
N ALA A 316 2.49 -14.33 18.05
CA ALA A 316 1.73 -15.51 18.46
C ALA A 316 0.43 -15.16 19.20
N ARG A 317 0.47 -14.16 20.10
CA ARG A 317 -0.73 -13.65 20.77
C ARG A 317 -1.71 -13.03 19.79
N ARG A 318 -1.21 -12.28 18.78
CA ARG A 318 -2.06 -11.65 17.77
C ARG A 318 -2.76 -12.69 16.91
N ILE A 319 -2.04 -13.70 16.43
CA ILE A 319 -2.59 -14.83 15.67
C ILE A 319 -3.72 -15.50 16.45
N ARG A 320 -3.50 -15.83 17.72
CA ARG A 320 -4.54 -16.43 18.58
C ARG A 320 -5.75 -15.51 18.78
N THR A 321 -5.55 -14.20 18.84
CA THR A 321 -6.66 -13.23 18.97
C THR A 321 -7.53 -13.19 17.72
N ILE A 322 -6.91 -13.30 16.54
CA ILE A 322 -7.62 -13.26 15.25
C ILE A 322 -8.22 -14.63 14.92
N PHE A 323 -7.47 -15.70 15.17
CA PHE A 323 -7.82 -17.09 14.88
C PHE A 323 -7.81 -17.94 16.15
N PRO A 324 -8.81 -17.81 17.04
CA PRO A 324 -8.85 -18.56 18.32
C PRO A 324 -8.83 -20.08 18.14
N LYS A 325 -9.32 -20.59 17.00
CA LYS A 325 -9.35 -22.02 16.67
C LYS A 325 -7.96 -22.64 16.53
N LEU A 326 -6.94 -21.85 16.21
CA LEU A 326 -5.55 -22.34 16.14
C LEU A 326 -4.94 -22.62 17.52
N GLY A 327 -5.55 -22.11 18.60
CA GLY A 327 -4.97 -22.25 19.92
C GLY A 327 -3.61 -21.56 20.07
N PRO A 328 -2.71 -22.05 20.94
CA PRO A 328 -1.34 -21.59 21.03
C PRO A 328 -0.54 -21.99 19.80
N VAL A 329 0.11 -21.00 19.15
CA VAL A 329 0.99 -21.24 18.00
C VAL A 329 2.44 -20.98 18.39
N GLU A 330 3.34 -21.81 17.90
CA GLU A 330 4.78 -21.62 18.00
C GLU A 330 5.28 -20.79 16.80
N ILE A 331 6.12 -19.79 17.05
CA ILE A 331 6.84 -19.04 16.02
C ILE A 331 8.21 -19.67 15.86
N SER A 332 8.40 -20.40 14.77
CA SER A 332 9.64 -21.14 14.50
C SER A 332 10.72 -20.25 13.89
N ASP A 333 10.35 -19.21 13.17
CA ASP A 333 11.30 -18.30 12.53
C ASP A 333 10.85 -16.84 12.64
N THR A 334 11.81 -15.91 12.67
CA THR A 334 11.55 -14.47 12.73
C THR A 334 12.59 -13.73 11.89
N PHE A 335 12.14 -12.76 11.14
CA PHE A 335 12.99 -11.90 10.35
C PHE A 335 12.48 -10.45 10.36
N GLY A 336 13.25 -9.53 9.81
CA GLY A 336 12.83 -8.14 9.69
C GLY A 336 13.78 -7.32 8.86
N GLY A 337 13.28 -6.20 8.36
CA GLY A 337 14.05 -5.26 7.56
C GLY A 337 13.62 -3.82 7.84
N ALA A 338 14.53 -2.91 7.51
CA ALA A 338 14.27 -1.48 7.59
C ALA A 338 13.89 -0.95 6.21
N ILE A 339 12.72 -0.36 6.11
CA ILE A 339 12.23 0.35 4.93
C ILE A 339 12.49 1.85 5.08
N GLY A 340 12.79 2.55 3.99
CA GLY A 340 12.80 4.00 3.94
C GLY A 340 11.40 4.51 3.61
N GLN A 341 10.86 5.34 4.47
CA GLN A 341 9.57 5.99 4.25
C GLN A 341 9.78 7.48 4.08
N THR A 342 9.24 8.05 3.02
CA THR A 342 9.22 9.50 2.79
C THR A 342 8.11 10.14 3.60
N VAL A 343 8.23 11.42 3.89
CA VAL A 343 7.22 12.19 4.63
C VAL A 343 5.88 12.24 3.87
N HIS A 344 5.94 12.26 2.55
CA HIS A 344 4.75 12.35 1.67
C HIS A 344 4.21 10.98 1.20
N GLY A 345 4.82 9.85 1.61
CA GLY A 345 4.33 8.50 1.26
C GLY A 345 4.64 8.02 -0.17
N MET A 346 5.21 8.88 -1.05
CA MET A 346 5.57 8.52 -2.42
C MET A 346 7.06 8.21 -2.55
N PRO A 347 7.48 7.32 -3.48
CA PRO A 347 8.88 7.03 -3.70
C PRO A 347 9.63 8.23 -4.29
N GLN A 348 10.93 8.27 -4.04
CA GLN A 348 11.87 9.24 -4.62
C GLN A 348 12.49 8.63 -5.87
N ILE A 349 12.02 9.04 -7.04
CA ILE A 349 12.45 8.54 -8.34
C ILE A 349 12.76 9.72 -9.24
N GLY A 350 13.98 9.78 -9.78
CA GLY A 350 14.31 10.85 -10.72
C GLY A 350 15.79 11.15 -10.84
N GLN A 351 16.09 12.22 -11.54
CA GLN A 351 17.45 12.71 -11.79
C GLN A 351 17.76 13.90 -10.88
N LEU A 352 18.65 13.69 -9.90
CA LEU A 352 19.09 14.75 -8.97
C LEU A 352 19.93 15.82 -9.67
N ARG A 353 20.76 15.40 -10.62
CA ARG A 353 21.55 16.21 -11.55
C ARG A 353 21.94 15.37 -12.75
N LYS A 354 22.45 15.97 -13.80
CA LYS A 354 22.81 15.27 -15.04
C LYS A 354 23.66 14.03 -14.77
N GLY A 355 23.06 12.84 -15.04
CA GLY A 355 23.69 11.54 -14.87
C GLY A 355 23.77 11.03 -13.42
N LEU A 356 23.12 11.68 -12.47
CA LEU A 356 22.96 11.18 -11.09
C LEU A 356 21.48 10.96 -10.78
N TRP A 357 21.11 9.73 -10.56
CA TRP A 357 19.73 9.28 -10.39
C TRP A 357 19.47 8.75 -8.97
N VAL A 358 18.22 8.81 -8.53
CA VAL A 358 17.78 8.27 -7.24
C VAL A 358 16.61 7.32 -7.43
N ALA A 359 16.63 6.23 -6.67
CA ALA A 359 15.56 5.24 -6.55
C ALA A 359 15.46 4.77 -5.10
N SER A 360 14.62 5.42 -4.30
CA SER A 360 14.52 5.15 -2.86
C SER A 360 13.13 5.51 -2.30
N GLY A 361 12.91 5.23 -1.00
CA GLY A 361 11.69 5.66 -0.32
C GLY A 361 10.43 4.88 -0.71
N PHE A 362 10.54 3.62 -1.07
CA PHE A 362 9.44 2.81 -1.59
C PHE A 362 8.37 2.42 -0.55
N GLY A 363 8.63 2.62 0.72
CA GLY A 363 7.69 2.31 1.78
C GLY A 363 7.24 0.84 1.79
N ARG A 364 5.96 0.62 2.03
CA ARG A 364 5.34 -0.72 2.11
C ARG A 364 5.13 -1.41 0.76
N GLN A 365 5.02 -0.64 -0.33
CA GLN A 365 4.75 -1.14 -1.69
C GLN A 365 6.04 -1.40 -2.48
N GLY A 366 7.09 -1.87 -1.79
CA GLY A 366 8.43 -1.95 -2.34
C GLY A 366 8.61 -2.90 -3.53
N LEU A 367 7.78 -3.96 -3.69
CA LEU A 367 7.94 -4.91 -4.78
C LEU A 367 7.59 -4.32 -6.15
N ASN A 368 6.37 -3.78 -6.29
CA ASN A 368 5.93 -3.17 -7.54
C ASN A 368 6.62 -1.83 -7.82
N THR A 369 6.75 -0.97 -6.80
CA THR A 369 7.29 0.38 -7.00
C THR A 369 8.80 0.41 -7.25
N SER A 370 9.57 -0.52 -6.67
CA SER A 370 11.00 -0.65 -6.99
C SER A 370 11.24 -1.25 -8.38
N ALA A 371 10.39 -2.18 -8.81
CA ALA A 371 10.42 -2.73 -10.16
C ALA A 371 10.08 -1.64 -11.21
N MET A 372 9.02 -0.89 -10.98
CA MET A 372 8.63 0.27 -11.78
C MET A 372 9.78 1.29 -11.87
N ALA A 373 10.35 1.70 -10.72
CA ALA A 373 11.44 2.66 -10.67
C ALA A 373 12.67 2.20 -11.45
N GLY A 374 13.02 0.91 -11.31
CA GLY A 374 14.16 0.33 -12.01
C GLY A 374 14.00 0.36 -13.51
N GLN A 375 12.84 -0.04 -14.03
CA GLN A 375 12.52 0.04 -15.46
C GLN A 375 12.55 1.49 -15.97
N LEU A 376 11.88 2.38 -15.25
CA LEU A 376 11.74 3.77 -15.62
C LEU A 376 13.11 4.47 -15.71
N ILE A 377 13.99 4.27 -14.72
CA ILE A 377 15.34 4.85 -14.73
C ILE A 377 16.19 4.25 -15.85
N ALA A 378 16.17 2.95 -16.07
CA ALA A 378 16.92 2.33 -17.15
C ALA A 378 16.49 2.87 -18.52
N ARG A 379 15.17 2.96 -18.79
CA ARG A 379 14.61 3.54 -20.01
C ARG A 379 14.93 5.04 -20.14
N SER A 380 14.90 5.77 -19.02
CA SER A 380 15.25 7.20 -19.02
C SER A 380 16.72 7.44 -19.40
N ILE A 381 17.62 6.63 -18.89
CA ILE A 381 19.05 6.75 -19.19
C ILE A 381 19.36 6.39 -20.64
N LEU A 382 18.75 5.32 -21.17
CA LEU A 382 19.15 4.75 -22.46
C LEU A 382 18.27 5.17 -23.62
N TRP A 383 16.99 5.48 -23.37
CA TRP A 383 16.01 5.83 -24.39
C TRP A 383 15.39 7.22 -24.22
N GLY A 384 15.74 7.93 -23.13
CA GLY A 384 15.19 9.27 -22.89
C GLY A 384 13.73 9.28 -22.42
N ASP A 385 13.25 8.21 -21.77
CA ASP A 385 11.89 8.17 -21.19
C ASP A 385 11.77 9.23 -20.08
N GLU A 386 10.84 10.16 -20.22
CA GLU A 386 10.65 11.28 -19.29
C GLU A 386 9.56 11.05 -18.26
N ARG A 387 8.88 9.89 -18.25
CA ARG A 387 7.79 9.59 -17.30
C ARG A 387 8.21 9.63 -15.82
N TRP A 388 9.50 9.53 -15.53
CA TRP A 388 10.02 9.78 -14.17
C TRP A 388 9.66 11.17 -13.63
N ARG A 389 9.38 12.16 -14.50
CA ARG A 389 8.99 13.52 -14.12
C ARG A 389 7.65 13.57 -13.40
N LEU A 390 6.79 12.55 -13.52
CA LEU A 390 5.58 12.40 -12.74
C LEU A 390 5.85 12.33 -11.22
N PHE A 391 7.08 11.99 -10.82
CA PHE A 391 7.50 12.01 -9.42
C PHE A 391 8.07 13.37 -8.97
N SER A 392 8.25 14.33 -9.88
CA SER A 392 8.82 15.66 -9.57
C SER A 392 8.02 16.49 -8.54
N PRO A 393 6.68 16.36 -8.43
CA PRO A 393 5.92 17.06 -7.40
C PRO A 393 6.24 16.59 -5.96
N PHE A 394 6.91 15.44 -5.82
CA PHE A 394 7.26 14.86 -4.52
C PHE A 394 8.71 15.20 -4.15
N GLU A 395 8.89 16.37 -3.57
CA GLU A 395 10.20 16.92 -3.23
C GLU A 395 10.96 16.10 -2.18
N LEU A 396 12.28 16.25 -2.13
CA LEU A 396 13.14 15.64 -1.14
C LEU A 396 13.02 16.39 0.20
N VAL A 397 12.02 16.05 1.00
CA VAL A 397 11.74 16.68 2.30
C VAL A 397 12.55 15.99 3.40
N TRP A 398 13.20 16.78 4.25
CA TRP A 398 13.90 16.26 5.42
C TRP A 398 12.93 15.55 6.38
N ALA A 399 13.23 14.30 6.74
CA ALA A 399 12.38 13.44 7.55
C ALA A 399 12.53 13.64 9.07
N GLY A 400 13.17 14.73 9.52
CA GLY A 400 13.28 15.08 10.94
C GLY A 400 14.40 14.36 11.71
N GLY A 401 15.19 13.51 11.09
CA GLY A 401 16.28 12.81 11.75
C GLY A 401 15.85 12.05 13.02
N ALA A 402 16.49 12.29 14.15
CA ALA A 402 16.15 11.66 15.44
C ALA A 402 14.76 12.12 15.96
N THR A 403 14.44 13.40 15.82
CA THR A 403 13.13 13.94 16.23
C THR A 403 12.00 13.40 15.39
N GLY A 404 12.21 13.23 14.08
CA GLY A 404 11.26 12.58 13.17
C GLY A 404 10.98 11.13 13.55
N ARG A 405 12.00 10.39 14.03
CA ARG A 405 11.81 9.02 14.55
C ARG A 405 10.92 8.98 15.79
N VAL A 406 11.16 9.88 16.74
CA VAL A 406 10.33 9.97 17.96
C VAL A 406 8.91 10.34 17.59
N ALA A 407 8.72 11.37 16.75
CA ALA A 407 7.41 11.80 16.29
C ALA A 407 6.69 10.65 15.55
N GLY A 408 7.34 9.98 14.59
CA GLY A 408 6.78 8.84 13.87
C GLY A 408 6.40 7.67 14.79
N TYR A 409 7.19 7.42 15.83
CA TYR A 409 6.86 6.40 16.83
C TYR A 409 5.60 6.77 17.63
N VAL A 410 5.52 8.00 18.11
CA VAL A 410 4.35 8.49 18.87
C VAL A 410 3.09 8.48 18.01
N VAL A 411 3.18 8.99 16.77
CA VAL A 411 2.05 8.98 15.82
C VAL A 411 1.63 7.53 15.52
N GLY A 412 2.57 6.62 15.32
CA GLY A 412 2.29 5.21 15.10
C GLY A 412 1.63 4.54 16.32
N LEU A 413 2.03 4.87 17.55
CA LEU A 413 1.37 4.39 18.77
C LEU A 413 -0.05 4.92 18.88
N TRP A 414 -0.24 6.22 18.67
CA TRP A 414 -1.55 6.86 18.70
C TRP A 414 -2.49 6.27 17.64
N GLY A 415 -2.02 6.14 16.38
CA GLY A 415 -2.81 5.55 15.30
C GLY A 415 -3.25 4.13 15.62
N ARG A 416 -2.35 3.28 16.14
CA ARG A 416 -2.70 1.92 16.57
C ARG A 416 -3.69 1.91 17.74
N GLY A 417 -3.53 2.81 18.70
CA GLY A 417 -4.43 2.94 19.84
C GLY A 417 -5.84 3.35 19.40
N SER A 418 -5.94 4.37 18.54
CA SER A 418 -7.20 4.84 17.99
C SER A 418 -7.89 3.80 17.12
N ALA A 419 -7.17 3.12 16.23
CA ALA A 419 -7.69 2.04 15.41
C ALA A 419 -8.20 0.85 16.25
N ALA A 420 -7.45 0.47 17.29
CA ALA A 420 -7.87 -0.59 18.21
C ALA A 420 -9.15 -0.21 18.98
N ALA A 421 -9.25 1.04 19.44
CA ALA A 421 -10.43 1.56 20.12
C ALA A 421 -11.64 1.64 19.18
N ALA A 422 -11.46 2.18 17.97
CA ALA A 422 -12.51 2.24 16.94
C ALA A 422 -13.03 0.85 16.57
N GLY A 423 -12.14 -0.10 16.33
CA GLY A 423 -12.51 -1.48 16.03
C GLY A 423 -13.21 -2.18 17.21
N ALA A 424 -12.80 -1.93 18.46
CA ALA A 424 -13.49 -2.46 19.63
C ALA A 424 -14.91 -1.89 19.75
N LEU A 425 -15.06 -0.58 19.54
CA LEU A 425 -16.36 0.11 19.56
C LEU A 425 -17.29 -0.39 18.44
N ALA A 426 -16.76 -0.58 17.22
CA ALA A 426 -17.53 -1.10 16.09
C ALA A 426 -18.10 -2.50 16.40
N ARG A 427 -17.27 -3.41 16.89
CA ARG A 427 -17.71 -4.75 17.30
C ARG A 427 -18.69 -4.73 18.48
N HIS A 428 -18.51 -3.80 19.42
CA HIS A 428 -19.48 -3.64 20.52
C HIS A 428 -20.85 -3.18 20.00
N ARG A 429 -20.88 -2.21 19.10
CA ARG A 429 -22.12 -1.72 18.47
C ARG A 429 -22.81 -2.84 17.68
N GLU A 430 -22.07 -3.59 16.90
CA GLU A 430 -22.60 -4.73 16.15
C GLU A 430 -23.23 -5.77 17.07
N ARG A 431 -22.54 -6.17 18.15
CA ARG A 431 -23.09 -7.12 19.12
C ARG A 431 -24.37 -6.59 19.80
N ALA A 432 -24.41 -5.30 20.11
CA ALA A 432 -25.62 -4.68 20.65
C ALA A 432 -26.79 -4.71 19.66
N GLN A 433 -26.54 -4.41 18.38
CA GLN A 433 -27.55 -4.49 17.32
C GLN A 433 -28.06 -5.92 17.10
N ILE A 434 -27.17 -6.91 17.11
CA ILE A 434 -27.56 -8.33 17.01
C ILE A 434 -28.42 -8.73 18.19
N GLN A 435 -28.06 -8.35 19.42
CA GLN A 435 -28.84 -8.63 20.62
C GLN A 435 -30.23 -7.99 20.56
N GLU A 436 -30.31 -6.76 20.06
CA GLU A 436 -31.58 -6.06 19.90
C GLU A 436 -32.49 -6.75 18.86
N ARG A 437 -31.96 -7.09 17.69
CA ARG A 437 -32.70 -7.87 16.67
C ARG A 437 -33.19 -9.23 17.22
N VAL A 438 -32.36 -9.94 17.97
CA VAL A 438 -32.73 -11.20 18.62
C VAL A 438 -33.84 -10.98 19.66
N ARG A 439 -33.77 -9.91 20.42
CA ARG A 439 -34.81 -9.53 21.39
C ARG A 439 -36.14 -9.19 20.70
N GLU A 440 -36.09 -8.39 19.65
CA GLU A 440 -37.29 -8.05 18.84
C GLU A 440 -37.91 -9.30 18.20
N ALA A 441 -37.07 -10.18 17.61
CA ALA A 441 -37.55 -11.44 17.04
C ALA A 441 -38.22 -12.34 18.10
N ARG A 442 -37.66 -12.45 19.29
CA ARG A 442 -38.25 -13.22 20.40
C ARG A 442 -39.58 -12.60 20.88
N LEU A 443 -39.66 -11.26 20.96
CA LEU A 443 -40.90 -10.56 21.29
C LEU A 443 -41.98 -10.76 20.22
N ALA A 444 -41.60 -10.68 18.93
CA ALA A 444 -42.52 -10.92 17.82
C ALA A 444 -43.02 -12.38 17.80
N GLU A 445 -42.18 -13.33 18.16
CA GLU A 445 -42.56 -14.75 18.28
C GLU A 445 -43.47 -15.00 19.48
N ALA A 446 -43.15 -14.41 20.64
CA ALA A 446 -44.00 -14.50 21.82
C ALA A 446 -45.41 -13.87 21.57
N ASN A 447 -45.48 -12.74 20.87
CA ASN A 447 -46.75 -12.13 20.50
C ASN A 447 -47.54 -12.96 19.50
N ARG A 448 -46.88 -13.64 18.55
CA ARG A 448 -47.53 -14.60 17.65
C ARG A 448 -48.10 -15.80 18.41
N GLN A 449 -47.36 -16.36 19.32
CA GLN A 449 -47.81 -17.47 20.17
C GLN A 449 -48.94 -17.08 21.12
N ALA A 450 -48.95 -15.85 21.65
CA ALA A 450 -50.03 -15.32 22.46
C ALA A 450 -51.31 -15.08 21.65
N GLY A 451 -51.18 -14.62 20.38
CA GLY A 451 -52.32 -14.42 19.46
C GLY A 451 -52.93 -15.74 18.93
N THR A 452 -52.23 -16.87 19.00
CA THR A 452 -52.70 -18.20 18.59
C THR A 452 -53.35 -18.98 19.70
N ARG A 453 -53.38 -18.52 20.94
CA ARG A 453 -54.15 -19.14 22.00
C ARG A 453 -55.64 -18.86 21.72
N PRO A 454 -56.48 -19.89 21.46
CA PRO A 454 -57.91 -19.68 21.32
C PRO A 454 -58.42 -19.13 22.66
N ALA A 455 -59.15 -18.00 22.57
CA ALA A 455 -59.81 -17.42 23.74
C ALA A 455 -60.72 -18.47 24.34
N VAL A 456 -60.32 -19.03 25.50
CA VAL A 456 -61.21 -19.88 26.29
C VAL A 456 -62.35 -18.95 26.76
N ARG A 457 -63.48 -19.02 26.04
CA ARG A 457 -64.70 -18.35 26.44
C ARG A 457 -65.10 -18.93 27.79
N ARG A 458 -64.90 -18.21 28.85
CA ARG A 458 -65.57 -18.50 30.12
C ARG A 458 -67.09 -18.33 29.88
N PRO A 459 -67.95 -19.32 30.21
CA PRO A 459 -69.38 -19.08 30.19
C PRO A 459 -69.72 -17.95 31.13
N PRO A 460 -70.61 -17.02 30.77
CA PRO A 460 -70.98 -15.93 31.63
C PRO A 460 -71.74 -16.44 32.86
N PRO A 461 -71.49 -15.92 34.07
CA PRO A 461 -72.33 -16.18 35.22
C PRO A 461 -73.73 -15.57 34.95
N GLY A 462 -74.77 -16.34 35.24
CA GLY A 462 -76.19 -16.13 35.02
C GLY A 462 -76.66 -14.67 34.76
N GLN A 463 -77.20 -14.46 33.56
CA GLN A 463 -77.83 -13.19 33.19
C GLN A 463 -79.21 -13.05 33.85
N PRO A 464 -79.54 -11.92 34.44
CA PRO A 464 -80.92 -11.59 34.73
C PRO A 464 -81.68 -11.24 33.41
N PRO A 465 -83.01 -11.37 33.36
CA PRO A 465 -83.78 -11.25 32.11
C PRO A 465 -83.73 -9.86 31.51
N PRO A 466 -83.92 -9.72 30.21
CA PRO A 466 -83.72 -8.48 29.48
C PRO A 466 -84.77 -7.42 29.81
N ARG A 467 -84.30 -6.20 30.05
CA ARG A 467 -85.18 -5.01 30.10
C ARG A 467 -85.55 -4.56 28.70
N PRO A 468 -86.80 -4.00 28.50
CA PRO A 468 -87.26 -3.65 27.18
C PRO A 468 -86.44 -2.50 26.56
N VAL A 469 -86.14 -2.65 25.28
CA VAL A 469 -85.36 -1.76 24.46
C VAL A 469 -86.14 -0.48 24.16
N ARG A 470 -85.61 0.69 24.53
CA ARG A 470 -86.08 1.98 24.01
C ARG A 470 -85.48 2.22 22.60
N PRO A 471 -86.24 2.76 21.67
CA PRO A 471 -85.74 3.08 20.32
C PRO A 471 -84.62 4.14 20.35
N PRO A 472 -83.69 4.07 19.41
CA PRO A 472 -82.53 4.98 19.43
C PRO A 472 -82.92 6.41 19.03
N ARG A 473 -82.40 7.37 19.80
CA ARG A 473 -82.48 8.80 19.46
C ARG A 473 -81.51 9.07 18.31
N GLN A 474 -82.02 9.76 17.28
CA GLN A 474 -81.22 10.24 16.14
C GLN A 474 -80.11 11.19 16.62
N PRO A 475 -78.91 11.12 16.05
CA PRO A 475 -77.86 12.07 16.37
C PRO A 475 -78.10 13.45 15.72
N PRO A 476 -77.61 14.54 16.34
CA PRO A 476 -77.74 15.89 15.78
C PRO A 476 -76.86 16.05 14.53
N PRO A 477 -77.19 16.98 13.62
CA PRO A 477 -76.51 17.17 12.36
C PRO A 477 -75.04 17.64 12.60
N ALA A 478 -74.11 17.04 11.84
CA ALA A 478 -72.69 17.39 11.85
C ALA A 478 -72.52 18.83 11.33
N LYS A 479 -71.77 19.62 12.11
CA LYS A 479 -71.27 20.93 11.66
C LYS A 479 -70.26 20.70 10.53
N GLN A 480 -70.46 21.36 9.40
CA GLN A 480 -69.53 21.43 8.29
C GLN A 480 -68.14 21.92 8.78
N ALA A 481 -67.13 21.09 8.68
CA ALA A 481 -65.74 21.51 8.84
C ALA A 481 -65.26 22.17 7.55
N SER A 482 -64.75 23.35 7.71
CA SER A 482 -64.12 24.19 6.71
C SER A 482 -63.05 23.40 5.89
N GLN A 483 -63.15 23.50 4.56
CA GLN A 483 -62.16 23.00 3.63
C GLN A 483 -60.83 23.75 3.86
N ALA A 484 -59.83 23.06 4.36
CA ALA A 484 -58.44 23.49 4.27
C ALA A 484 -57.89 23.11 2.88
N TYR A 485 -57.37 24.09 2.19
CA TYR A 485 -56.67 23.94 0.92
C TYR A 485 -55.43 23.06 1.13
N PRO A 486 -55.14 22.12 0.21
CA PRO A 486 -53.85 21.41 0.26
C PRO A 486 -52.74 22.33 -0.27
N GLU A 487 -51.65 22.38 0.47
CA GLU A 487 -50.38 22.98 -0.01
C GLU A 487 -49.87 22.25 -1.24
N PRO A 488 -49.28 22.95 -2.23
CA PRO A 488 -48.72 22.32 -3.41
C PRO A 488 -47.43 21.56 -3.04
N MET A 489 -47.37 20.29 -3.42
CA MET A 489 -46.15 19.49 -3.39
C MET A 489 -45.05 20.13 -4.26
N PRO A 490 -43.80 20.09 -3.88
CA PRO A 490 -42.72 20.54 -4.74
C PRO A 490 -42.59 19.64 -5.97
N GLN A 491 -42.53 20.28 -7.12
CA GLN A 491 -42.34 19.62 -8.42
C GLN A 491 -40.98 18.88 -8.41
N ALA A 492 -41.03 17.61 -8.75
CA ALA A 492 -39.83 16.82 -9.03
C ALA A 492 -39.07 17.45 -10.21
N TYR A 493 -37.79 17.68 -9.98
CA TYR A 493 -36.83 18.07 -11.01
C TYR A 493 -36.78 16.97 -12.07
N GLN A 494 -37.23 17.28 -13.28
CA GLN A 494 -36.97 16.43 -14.44
C GLN A 494 -35.59 16.80 -15.00
N GLU A 495 -34.71 15.82 -15.07
CA GLU A 495 -33.45 15.95 -15.81
C GLU A 495 -33.73 16.18 -17.31
N PRO A 496 -33.02 17.11 -17.95
CA PRO A 496 -33.15 17.32 -19.40
C PRO A 496 -32.54 16.15 -20.18
N THR A 497 -33.26 15.64 -21.15
CA THR A 497 -32.80 14.62 -22.09
C THR A 497 -31.70 15.15 -23.04
N PRO A 498 -30.82 14.28 -23.60
CA PRO A 498 -29.60 14.69 -24.32
C PRO A 498 -29.78 15.20 -25.75
N HIS A 499 -30.86 15.85 -26.09
CA HIS A 499 -31.16 16.19 -27.51
C HIS A 499 -31.22 17.68 -27.86
N ASP A 500 -30.95 18.61 -26.92
CA ASP A 500 -31.14 20.04 -27.19
C ASP A 500 -29.81 20.87 -27.26
N TYR A 501 -28.69 20.28 -27.60
CA TYR A 501 -27.51 21.05 -28.00
C TYR A 501 -27.32 20.97 -29.52
N GLN A 502 -28.03 21.86 -30.26
CA GLN A 502 -27.63 22.24 -31.62
C GLN A 502 -26.51 23.29 -31.52
N GLU A 503 -25.33 22.93 -32.01
CA GLU A 503 -24.25 23.86 -32.25
C GLU A 503 -24.66 24.94 -33.25
N GLN A 504 -24.66 26.18 -32.84
CA GLN A 504 -24.71 27.32 -33.78
C GLN A 504 -23.28 27.66 -34.19
N PRO A 505 -22.98 27.77 -35.50
CA PRO A 505 -21.66 28.16 -35.98
C PRO A 505 -21.40 29.63 -35.71
N LEU A 506 -20.30 29.92 -35.02
CA LEU A 506 -19.78 31.30 -34.83
C LEU A 506 -19.51 31.99 -36.15
N THR A 507 -20.04 33.18 -36.31
CA THR A 507 -19.84 34.01 -37.52
C THR A 507 -18.43 34.60 -37.57
N ARG A 508 -17.94 34.75 -38.79
CA ARG A 508 -16.57 35.16 -39.15
C ARG A 508 -16.11 36.55 -38.66
N GLN A 509 -16.92 37.26 -37.85
CA GLN A 509 -16.60 38.59 -37.31
C GLN A 509 -16.00 38.54 -35.88
N GLU A 510 -16.16 37.43 -35.13
CA GLU A 510 -15.59 37.34 -33.78
C GLU A 510 -14.14 36.84 -33.74
N ALA A 511 -13.65 36.25 -34.84
CA ALA A 511 -12.26 35.77 -34.94
C ALA A 511 -11.20 36.89 -35.17
N THR A 512 -11.63 38.13 -35.44
CA THR A 512 -10.69 39.23 -35.77
C THR A 512 -10.38 40.12 -34.56
N GLN A 513 -11.03 39.97 -33.43
CA GLN A 513 -10.78 40.77 -32.23
C GLN A 513 -9.83 40.12 -31.22
N ALA A 514 -9.49 38.83 -31.36
CA ALA A 514 -8.61 38.09 -30.45
C ALA A 514 -7.08 38.35 -30.73
N ASP A 515 -6.72 38.97 -31.84
CA ASP A 515 -5.32 39.08 -32.28
C ASP A 515 -4.68 40.47 -32.04
N GLN A 516 -5.32 41.33 -31.21
CA GLN A 516 -4.80 42.65 -30.85
C GLN A 516 -4.67 42.92 -29.33
N ALA A 517 -4.53 41.91 -28.52
CA ALA A 517 -4.16 42.09 -27.11
C ALA A 517 -2.64 42.21 -26.96
N GLN A 518 -2.18 43.39 -26.60
CA GLN A 518 -0.76 43.66 -26.24
C GLN A 518 -0.36 42.79 -25.04
N PRO A 519 0.90 42.31 -24.96
CA PRO A 519 1.37 41.53 -23.83
C PRO A 519 1.38 42.39 -22.55
N HIS A 520 0.75 41.87 -21.51
CA HIS A 520 0.83 42.43 -20.16
C HIS A 520 2.25 42.30 -19.62
N PRO A 521 2.77 43.31 -18.88
CA PRO A 521 4.07 43.21 -18.25
C PRO A 521 4.06 42.13 -17.16
N GLU A 522 5.13 41.33 -17.12
CA GLU A 522 5.35 40.32 -16.08
C GLU A 522 5.30 40.93 -14.67
N PRO A 523 4.69 40.27 -13.70
CA PRO A 523 4.74 40.72 -12.31
C PRO A 523 6.17 40.63 -11.76
N PRO A 524 6.60 41.53 -10.85
CA PRO A 524 7.94 41.51 -10.30
C PRO A 524 8.19 40.26 -9.49
N VAL A 525 9.29 39.57 -9.78
CA VAL A 525 9.79 38.39 -9.06
C VAL A 525 10.12 38.80 -7.61
N PRO A 526 9.58 38.15 -6.58
CA PRO A 526 9.94 38.46 -5.20
C PRO A 526 11.42 38.13 -4.96
N ALA A 527 12.17 39.14 -4.46
CA ALA A 527 13.56 38.98 -4.03
C ALA A 527 13.62 38.09 -2.78
N GLY A 528 13.92 36.82 -2.94
CA GLY A 528 13.97 35.88 -1.80
C GLY A 528 14.58 34.50 -2.05
N HIS A 529 14.88 34.14 -3.28
CA HIS A 529 15.31 32.77 -3.58
C HIS A 529 16.73 32.60 -4.18
N ARG A 530 17.65 33.53 -3.95
CA ARG A 530 19.05 33.40 -4.41
C ARG A 530 19.99 32.70 -3.41
N GLU A 531 19.58 32.48 -2.17
CA GLU A 531 20.45 31.80 -1.18
C GLU A 531 20.49 30.26 -1.30
N GLY A 532 19.59 29.64 -2.05
CA GLY A 532 19.55 28.18 -2.22
C GLY A 532 20.58 27.59 -3.20
N GLU A 533 21.01 28.35 -4.19
CA GLU A 533 21.95 27.82 -5.20
C GLU A 533 23.43 27.88 -4.79
N GLU A 534 23.82 28.78 -3.90
CA GLU A 534 25.21 28.83 -3.40
C GLU A 534 25.52 27.77 -2.36
N ALA A 535 24.53 27.27 -1.62
CA ALA A 535 24.73 26.22 -0.60
C ALA A 535 25.17 24.86 -1.17
N TRP A 536 25.01 24.64 -2.47
CA TRP A 536 25.41 23.39 -3.14
C TRP A 536 26.86 23.43 -3.70
N ARG A 537 27.53 24.58 -3.67
CA ARG A 537 28.88 24.74 -4.21
C ARG A 537 29.99 24.61 -3.16
N GLN A 538 29.67 24.57 -1.87
CA GLN A 538 30.67 24.56 -0.77
C GLN A 538 30.54 23.37 0.20
N GLY A 539 30.13 22.18 -0.23
CA GLY A 539 30.16 21.01 0.63
C GLY A 539 30.30 19.69 -0.10
#